data_68db4eb748004eec38cb45365808a787
#
_entry.id   68db4eb748004eec38cb45365808a787
#
_cell.length_a   1.000
_cell.length_b   1.000
_cell.length_c   1.000
_cell.angle_alpha   90.00
_cell.angle_beta   90.00
_cell.angle_gamma   90.00
#
_symmetry.space_group_name_H-M   'P 1'
#
loop_
_entity.id
_entity.type
_entity.pdbx_description
1 polymer ?
#
loop_
_entity_poly.entity_id
_entity_poly.type
_entity_poly.pdbx_seq_one_letter_code
_entity_poly.pdbx_strand_id
1 'polypeptide(L)'
;MSRSTAPASGTRLSLQARLLATVLGVMSVVWLAVAASTWYDTGHELDELLDAHLAQAAALLVTQRLDDLEGDNFPPPPTLHKYQTRVAIQVWHEGKLVVRSTNAPEASLASGDVPGLRTSMVEGDAWRVLTTPGREPDVVIHVGELESARHHILMASLRSIGLPMLLALPLLALGIWWAVRGAVRPLRAL
;
A
#
# COMPACT_ATOMS: atom_id res chain seq x y z
N MET A 1 49.55 9.73 49.30
CA MET A 1 48.19 9.67 48.71
C MET A 1 48.29 9.05 47.33
N SER A 2 48.19 7.70 47.27
CA SER A 2 48.28 6.96 46.01
C SER A 2 46.84 6.75 45.47
N ARG A 3 46.54 7.35 44.33
CA ARG A 3 45.30 7.06 43.61
C ARG A 3 45.47 5.78 42.82
N SER A 4 44.80 4.73 43.31
CA SER A 4 44.64 3.49 42.56
C SER A 4 43.65 3.72 41.41
N THR A 5 44.12 3.75 40.17
CA THR A 5 43.31 3.71 38.95
C THR A 5 42.91 2.24 38.73
N ALA A 6 41.66 1.92 38.99
CA ALA A 6 41.08 0.64 38.61
C ALA A 6 41.03 0.53 37.09
N PRO A 7 41.47 -0.58 36.46
CA PRO A 7 41.33 -0.77 35.03
C PRO A 7 39.88 -0.99 34.68
N ALA A 8 39.37 -0.23 33.70
CA ALA A 8 38.07 -0.42 33.09
C ALA A 8 38.01 -1.86 32.51
N SER A 9 37.23 -2.71 33.12
CA SER A 9 36.92 -4.05 32.63
C SER A 9 36.10 -3.95 31.33
N GLY A 10 36.75 -3.82 30.19
CA GLY A 10 36.15 -4.02 28.89
C GLY A 10 35.60 -5.43 28.82
N THR A 11 34.30 -5.59 28.83
CA THR A 11 33.59 -6.85 28.64
C THR A 11 33.94 -7.42 27.27
N ARG A 12 35.02 -8.23 27.21
CA ARG A 12 35.36 -8.98 25.99
C ARG A 12 34.26 -10.01 25.77
N LEU A 13 33.37 -9.74 24.84
CA LEU A 13 32.36 -10.71 24.37
C LEU A 13 33.10 -12.02 24.03
N SER A 14 32.58 -13.14 24.52
CA SER A 14 33.14 -14.46 24.17
C SER A 14 33.12 -14.67 22.67
N LEU A 15 34.03 -15.43 22.10
CA LEU A 15 34.09 -15.74 20.66
C LEU A 15 32.72 -16.19 20.12
N GLN A 16 32.00 -16.95 20.93
CA GLN A 16 30.63 -17.40 20.66
C GLN A 16 29.63 -16.26 20.53
N ALA A 17 29.67 -15.30 21.44
CA ALA A 17 28.79 -14.14 21.42
C ALA A 17 29.08 -13.26 20.17
N ARG A 18 30.33 -13.16 19.77
CA ARG A 18 30.75 -12.39 18.59
C ARG A 18 30.29 -13.07 17.30
N LEU A 19 30.45 -14.37 17.16
CA LEU A 19 29.96 -15.16 16.05
C LEU A 19 28.43 -15.08 15.94
N LEU A 20 27.74 -15.28 17.06
CA LEU A 20 26.28 -15.17 17.11
C LEU A 20 25.79 -13.78 16.69
N ALA A 21 26.40 -12.73 17.23
CA ALA A 21 26.06 -11.36 16.89
C ALA A 21 26.28 -11.05 15.39
N THR A 22 27.38 -11.58 14.81
CA THR A 22 27.67 -11.41 13.38
C THR A 22 26.62 -12.11 12.51
N VAL A 23 26.31 -13.36 12.79
CA VAL A 23 25.30 -14.15 12.05
C VAL A 23 23.92 -13.50 12.17
N LEU A 24 23.50 -13.14 13.38
CA LEU A 24 22.24 -12.44 13.59
C LEU A 24 22.21 -11.07 12.90
N GLY A 25 23.31 -10.34 12.94
CA GLY A 25 23.42 -9.05 12.26
C GLY A 25 23.26 -9.17 10.75
N VAL A 26 23.98 -10.09 10.11
CA VAL A 26 23.86 -10.35 8.67
C VAL A 26 22.44 -10.79 8.31
N MET A 27 21.87 -11.73 9.08
CA MET A 27 20.52 -12.21 8.87
C MET A 27 19.49 -11.09 8.96
N SER A 28 19.62 -10.23 9.99
CA SER A 28 18.71 -9.07 10.16
C SER A 28 18.81 -8.09 9.00
N VAL A 29 20.02 -7.82 8.50
CA VAL A 29 20.21 -6.94 7.34
C VAL A 29 19.53 -7.51 6.09
N VAL A 30 19.73 -8.80 5.82
CA VAL A 30 19.09 -9.48 4.67
C VAL A 30 17.56 -9.41 4.80
N TRP A 31 17.03 -9.70 5.98
CA TRP A 31 15.59 -9.65 6.23
C TRP A 31 15.01 -8.24 6.07
N LEU A 32 15.70 -7.24 6.57
CA LEU A 32 15.27 -5.84 6.41
C LEU A 32 15.31 -5.42 4.94
N ALA A 33 16.32 -5.85 4.19
CA ALA A 33 16.40 -5.57 2.76
C ALA A 33 15.23 -6.22 1.99
N VAL A 34 14.94 -7.49 2.28
CA VAL A 34 13.79 -8.20 1.67
C VAL A 34 12.47 -7.53 2.06
N ALA A 35 12.30 -7.16 3.35
CA ALA A 35 11.10 -6.46 3.81
C ALA A 35 10.91 -5.12 3.09
N ALA A 36 11.95 -4.34 2.96
CA ALA A 36 11.91 -3.05 2.28
C ALA A 36 11.59 -3.19 0.79
N SER A 37 12.21 -4.17 0.11
CA SER A 37 11.92 -4.48 -1.30
C SER A 37 10.47 -4.90 -1.48
N THR A 38 9.99 -5.86 -0.69
CA THR A 38 8.60 -6.33 -0.76
C THR A 38 7.60 -5.20 -0.50
N TRP A 39 7.90 -4.31 0.45
CA TRP A 39 7.05 -3.15 0.73
C TRP A 39 6.93 -2.23 -0.49
N TYR A 40 8.08 -1.92 -1.11
CA TYR A 40 8.13 -1.02 -2.26
C TYR A 40 7.42 -1.64 -3.48
N ASP A 41 7.73 -2.90 -3.79
CA ASP A 41 7.17 -3.60 -4.95
C ASP A 41 5.66 -3.80 -4.82
N THR A 42 5.18 -4.24 -3.64
CA THR A 42 3.74 -4.45 -3.40
C THR A 42 2.95 -3.15 -3.49
N GLY A 43 3.50 -2.04 -2.98
CA GLY A 43 2.83 -0.73 -3.08
C GLY A 43 2.66 -0.30 -4.53
N HIS A 44 3.72 -0.39 -5.31
CA HIS A 44 3.70 0.03 -6.72
C HIS A 44 2.78 -0.83 -7.59
N GLU A 45 2.80 -2.15 -7.39
CA GLU A 45 1.96 -3.09 -8.14
C GLU A 45 0.46 -2.92 -7.81
N LEU A 46 0.13 -2.63 -6.55
CA LEU A 46 -1.25 -2.34 -6.17
C LEU A 46 -1.76 -1.03 -6.76
N ASP A 47 -0.95 0.02 -6.80
CA ASP A 47 -1.34 1.27 -7.43
C ASP A 47 -1.61 1.09 -8.93
N GLU A 48 -0.78 0.32 -9.64
CA GLU A 48 -0.96 0.01 -11.05
C GLU A 48 -2.24 -0.80 -11.30
N LEU A 49 -2.52 -1.82 -10.48
CA LEU A 49 -3.74 -2.61 -10.57
C LEU A 49 -5.00 -1.78 -10.33
N LEU A 50 -4.98 -0.90 -9.33
CA LEU A 50 -6.11 -0.03 -9.01
C LEU A 50 -6.34 1.04 -10.10
N ASP A 51 -5.27 1.58 -10.67
CA ASP A 51 -5.36 2.50 -11.79
C ASP A 51 -5.91 1.82 -13.06
N ALA A 52 -5.52 0.57 -13.32
CA ALA A 52 -6.10 -0.26 -14.38
C ALA A 52 -7.60 -0.54 -14.15
N HIS A 53 -8.00 -0.74 -12.90
CA HIS A 53 -9.41 -0.92 -12.54
C HIS A 53 -10.24 0.35 -12.81
N LEU A 54 -9.72 1.54 -12.51
CA LEU A 54 -10.36 2.81 -12.88
C LEU A 54 -10.52 2.95 -14.40
N ALA A 55 -9.47 2.59 -15.14
CA ALA A 55 -9.51 2.64 -16.61
C ALA A 55 -10.56 1.67 -17.19
N GLN A 56 -10.68 0.47 -16.62
CA GLN A 56 -11.71 -0.49 -17.03
C GLN A 56 -13.12 0.01 -16.72
N ALA A 57 -13.34 0.61 -15.55
CA ALA A 57 -14.63 1.20 -15.20
C ALA A 57 -15.01 2.36 -16.14
N ALA A 58 -14.05 3.22 -16.44
CA ALA A 58 -14.24 4.31 -17.40
C ALA A 58 -14.56 3.80 -18.82
N ALA A 59 -13.85 2.77 -19.30
CA ALA A 59 -14.07 2.20 -20.62
C ALA A 59 -15.50 1.67 -20.81
N LEU A 60 -16.09 1.10 -19.77
CA LEU A 60 -17.49 0.66 -19.82
C LEU A 60 -18.46 1.83 -19.96
N LEU A 61 -18.18 2.94 -19.29
CA LEU A 61 -19.02 4.14 -19.35
C LEU A 61 -18.91 4.87 -20.68
N VAL A 62 -17.71 4.95 -21.26
CA VAL A 62 -17.48 5.59 -22.56
C VAL A 62 -18.30 4.94 -23.68
N THR A 63 -18.62 3.66 -23.57
CA THR A 63 -19.44 2.94 -24.57
C THR A 63 -20.93 3.21 -24.46
N GLN A 64 -21.40 3.77 -23.34
CA GLN A 64 -22.81 4.07 -23.09
C GLN A 64 -23.18 5.42 -23.71
N ARG A 65 -24.46 5.61 -24.09
CA ARG A 65 -25.00 6.88 -24.52
C ARG A 65 -25.43 7.72 -23.34
N LEU A 66 -25.39 9.03 -23.49
CA LEU A 66 -25.81 9.95 -22.43
C LEU A 66 -27.27 9.69 -22.02
N ASP A 67 -28.16 9.47 -23.02
CA ASP A 67 -29.58 9.18 -22.81
C ASP A 67 -29.82 7.93 -21.94
N ASP A 68 -28.91 6.93 -22.01
CA ASP A 68 -28.98 5.71 -21.19
C ASP A 68 -28.50 5.95 -19.75
N LEU A 69 -27.80 7.06 -19.51
CA LEU A 69 -27.24 7.45 -18.22
C LEU A 69 -28.08 8.51 -17.49
N GLU A 70 -28.97 9.22 -18.22
CA GLU A 70 -29.88 10.21 -17.67
C GLU A 70 -30.97 9.54 -16.79
N GLY A 71 -30.67 9.37 -15.53
CA GLY A 71 -31.61 8.96 -14.50
C GLY A 71 -31.17 9.53 -13.15
N ASP A 72 -32.11 10.08 -12.40
CA ASP A 72 -31.86 10.62 -11.06
C ASP A 72 -31.12 9.59 -10.19
N ASN A 73 -29.88 9.91 -9.83
CA ASN A 73 -29.02 9.12 -8.95
C ASN A 73 -28.69 7.72 -9.49
N PHE A 74 -27.71 7.66 -10.39
CA PHE A 74 -27.09 6.39 -10.76
C PHE A 74 -26.58 5.68 -9.50
N PRO A 75 -27.17 4.54 -9.08
CA PRO A 75 -26.73 3.86 -7.88
C PRO A 75 -25.26 3.45 -8.07
N PRO A 76 -24.41 3.58 -7.05
CA PRO A 76 -23.07 3.04 -7.14
C PRO A 76 -23.17 1.56 -7.49
N PRO A 77 -22.25 1.03 -8.30
CA PRO A 77 -22.24 -0.39 -8.61
C PRO A 77 -22.31 -1.17 -7.29
N PRO A 78 -23.18 -2.21 -7.22
CA PRO A 78 -23.36 -2.95 -5.98
C PRO A 78 -22.00 -3.48 -5.50
N THR A 79 -21.67 -3.24 -4.24
CA THR A 79 -20.47 -3.81 -3.62
C THR A 79 -20.65 -5.31 -3.51
N LEU A 80 -20.12 -6.04 -4.48
CA LEU A 80 -20.19 -7.50 -4.53
C LEU A 80 -19.18 -8.17 -3.59
N HIS A 81 -18.16 -7.43 -3.14
CA HIS A 81 -17.13 -7.95 -2.26
C HIS A 81 -16.68 -6.92 -1.22
N LYS A 82 -16.28 -7.38 -0.02
CA LYS A 82 -15.82 -6.55 1.10
C LYS A 82 -14.65 -5.63 0.75
N TYR A 83 -13.81 -6.02 -0.20
CA TYR A 83 -12.62 -5.29 -0.63
C TYR A 83 -12.82 -4.55 -1.96
N GLN A 84 -14.04 -4.50 -2.46
CA GLN A 84 -14.34 -3.73 -3.67
C GLN A 84 -14.37 -2.25 -3.32
N THR A 85 -13.47 -1.49 -3.91
CA THR A 85 -13.43 -0.04 -3.80
C THR A 85 -14.65 0.57 -4.51
N ARG A 86 -15.26 1.54 -3.86
CA ARG A 86 -16.41 2.25 -4.43
C ARG A 86 -15.89 3.30 -5.39
N VAL A 87 -16.04 3.03 -6.66
CA VAL A 87 -15.72 3.98 -7.71
C VAL A 87 -16.79 5.06 -7.75
N ALA A 88 -16.39 6.32 -7.67
CA ALA A 88 -17.24 7.47 -7.86
C ALA A 88 -17.24 7.87 -9.34
N ILE A 89 -18.41 8.19 -9.87
CA ILE A 89 -18.59 8.52 -11.28
C ILE A 89 -19.26 9.88 -11.39
N GLN A 90 -18.72 10.72 -12.26
CA GLN A 90 -19.34 11.98 -12.69
C GLN A 90 -19.26 12.06 -14.20
N VAL A 91 -20.38 12.42 -14.83
CA VAL A 91 -20.46 12.70 -16.28
C VAL A 91 -20.83 14.16 -16.44
N TRP A 92 -20.02 14.87 -17.19
CA TRP A 92 -20.17 16.27 -17.48
C TRP A 92 -20.46 16.47 -18.96
N HIS A 93 -21.44 17.30 -19.30
CA HIS A 93 -21.77 17.68 -20.66
C HIS A 93 -21.84 19.20 -20.74
N GLU A 94 -21.11 19.81 -21.66
CA GLU A 94 -21.01 21.28 -21.80
C GLU A 94 -20.69 22.00 -20.46
N GLY A 95 -19.86 21.39 -19.63
CA GLY A 95 -19.47 21.93 -18.30
C GLY A 95 -20.53 21.84 -17.22
N LYS A 96 -21.64 21.13 -17.47
CA LYS A 96 -22.69 20.85 -16.47
C LYS A 96 -22.63 19.39 -16.04
N LEU A 97 -22.81 19.15 -14.75
CA LEU A 97 -22.89 17.80 -14.19
C LEU A 97 -24.24 17.18 -14.57
N VAL A 98 -24.23 16.14 -15.41
CA VAL A 98 -25.45 15.47 -15.91
C VAL A 98 -25.72 14.20 -15.11
N VAL A 99 -24.67 13.44 -14.80
CA VAL A 99 -24.79 12.17 -14.05
C VAL A 99 -23.79 12.16 -12.91
N ARG A 100 -24.25 11.74 -11.75
CA ARG A 100 -23.43 11.58 -10.56
C ARG A 100 -23.81 10.30 -9.81
N SER A 101 -22.82 9.50 -9.47
CA SER A 101 -23.04 8.38 -8.53
C SER A 101 -23.26 8.91 -7.11
N THR A 102 -24.04 8.21 -6.31
CA THR A 102 -24.41 8.64 -4.95
C THR A 102 -23.22 8.79 -3.99
N ASN A 103 -22.09 8.15 -4.29
CA ASN A 103 -20.84 8.24 -3.53
C ASN A 103 -19.86 9.28 -4.08
N ALA A 104 -20.18 9.96 -5.18
CA ALA A 104 -19.37 11.05 -5.70
C ALA A 104 -19.67 12.37 -5.00
N PRO A 105 -18.67 13.24 -4.76
CA PRO A 105 -18.88 14.58 -4.22
C PRO A 105 -19.71 15.43 -5.19
N GLU A 106 -20.26 16.55 -4.72
CA GLU A 106 -20.96 17.51 -5.56
C GLU A 106 -19.98 18.36 -6.37
N ALA A 107 -18.83 18.65 -5.80
CA ALA A 107 -17.75 19.33 -6.50
C ALA A 107 -17.15 18.41 -7.58
N SER A 108 -16.61 19.03 -8.65
CA SER A 108 -15.94 18.28 -9.69
C SER A 108 -14.75 17.48 -9.14
N LEU A 109 -14.70 16.20 -9.49
CA LEU A 109 -13.61 15.31 -9.13
C LEU A 109 -12.26 15.72 -9.74
N ALA A 110 -12.28 16.44 -10.87
CA ALA A 110 -11.06 16.93 -11.52
C ALA A 110 -11.16 18.42 -11.82
N SER A 111 -10.04 19.13 -11.70
CA SER A 111 -9.92 20.51 -12.11
C SER A 111 -9.61 20.56 -13.62
N GLY A 112 -10.66 20.52 -14.46
CA GLY A 112 -10.57 20.61 -15.92
C GLY A 112 -10.68 19.27 -16.66
N ASP A 113 -10.81 19.37 -18.00
CA ASP A 113 -11.17 18.28 -18.89
C ASP A 113 -9.97 17.57 -19.52
N VAL A 114 -8.77 17.79 -18.97
CA VAL A 114 -7.55 17.18 -19.53
C VAL A 114 -7.54 15.68 -19.23
N PRO A 115 -7.58 14.83 -20.29
CA PRO A 115 -7.59 13.39 -20.12
C PRO A 115 -6.36 12.87 -19.38
N GLY A 116 -6.56 11.81 -18.62
CA GLY A 116 -5.50 11.11 -17.90
C GLY A 116 -5.81 10.90 -16.43
N LEU A 117 -4.89 10.24 -15.78
CA LEU A 117 -4.93 9.86 -14.36
C LEU A 117 -4.25 10.94 -13.51
N ARG A 118 -4.97 11.42 -12.49
CA ARG A 118 -4.47 12.46 -11.56
C ARG A 118 -4.98 12.23 -10.16
N THR A 119 -4.23 12.75 -9.19
CA THR A 119 -4.73 12.90 -7.82
C THR A 119 -5.25 14.32 -7.63
N SER A 120 -6.49 14.46 -7.18
CA SER A 120 -7.17 15.73 -6.93
C SER A 120 -7.62 15.79 -5.48
N MET A 121 -7.54 16.98 -4.87
CA MET A 121 -8.12 17.24 -3.55
C MET A 121 -9.53 17.81 -3.73
N VAL A 122 -10.54 17.07 -3.29
CA VAL A 122 -11.95 17.48 -3.39
C VAL A 122 -12.60 17.36 -2.01
N GLU A 123 -13.18 18.45 -1.54
CA GLU A 123 -13.86 18.53 -0.22
C GLU A 123 -12.99 18.08 0.97
N GLY A 124 -11.67 18.19 0.85
CA GLY A 124 -10.71 17.80 1.89
C GLY A 124 -10.17 16.38 1.79
N ASP A 125 -10.71 15.58 0.87
CA ASP A 125 -10.27 14.23 0.59
C ASP A 125 -9.41 14.15 -0.68
N ALA A 126 -8.41 13.28 -0.67
CA ALA A 126 -7.61 12.97 -1.85
C ALA A 126 -8.31 11.90 -2.69
N TRP A 127 -8.53 12.22 -3.96
CA TRP A 127 -9.15 11.37 -4.95
C TRP A 127 -8.19 11.04 -6.07
N ARG A 128 -8.04 9.79 -6.39
CA ARG A 128 -7.38 9.35 -7.62
C ARG A 128 -8.41 9.31 -8.72
N VAL A 129 -8.27 10.16 -9.74
CA VAL A 129 -9.29 10.40 -10.77
C VAL A 129 -8.74 10.13 -12.15
N LEU A 130 -9.45 9.35 -12.93
CA LEU A 130 -9.27 9.20 -14.35
C LEU A 130 -10.28 10.10 -15.07
N THR A 131 -9.78 11.01 -15.87
CA THR A 131 -10.59 11.84 -16.78
C THR A 131 -10.48 11.30 -18.19
N THR A 132 -11.61 11.08 -18.86
CA THR A 132 -11.67 10.61 -20.24
C THR A 132 -12.79 11.30 -20.98
N PRO A 133 -12.63 11.60 -22.29
CA PRO A 133 -13.75 12.05 -23.11
C PRO A 133 -14.79 10.94 -23.24
N GLY A 134 -16.04 11.32 -23.27
CA GLY A 134 -17.16 10.42 -23.58
C GLY A 134 -17.26 10.10 -25.06
N ARG A 135 -18.33 9.41 -25.44
CA ARG A 135 -18.61 9.04 -26.82
C ARG A 135 -19.11 10.24 -27.65
N GLU A 136 -19.83 11.15 -27.01
CA GLU A 136 -20.44 12.33 -27.64
C GLU A 136 -19.50 13.53 -27.47
N PRO A 137 -19.60 14.52 -28.39
CA PRO A 137 -18.85 15.77 -28.26
C PRO A 137 -19.17 16.46 -26.93
N ASP A 138 -18.20 17.13 -26.35
CA ASP A 138 -18.34 17.92 -25.12
C ASP A 138 -18.75 17.11 -23.84
N VAL A 139 -18.73 15.77 -23.94
CA VAL A 139 -18.93 14.88 -22.78
C VAL A 139 -17.59 14.51 -22.18
N VAL A 140 -17.46 14.73 -20.86
CA VAL A 140 -16.30 14.36 -20.07
C VAL A 140 -16.74 13.46 -18.92
N ILE A 141 -16.02 12.37 -18.76
CA ILE A 141 -16.28 11.37 -17.71
C ILE A 141 -15.14 11.41 -16.71
N HIS A 142 -15.48 11.62 -15.45
CA HIS A 142 -14.57 11.48 -14.33
C HIS A 142 -14.91 10.21 -13.55
N VAL A 143 -13.93 9.34 -13.42
CA VAL A 143 -14.03 8.12 -12.62
C VAL A 143 -12.98 8.21 -11.52
N GLY A 144 -13.43 8.25 -10.29
CA GLY A 144 -12.56 8.52 -9.16
C GLY A 144 -12.68 7.50 -8.03
N GLU A 145 -11.63 7.37 -7.26
CA GLU A 145 -11.54 6.53 -6.08
C GLU A 145 -10.85 7.29 -4.95
N LEU A 146 -11.35 7.13 -3.72
CA LEU A 146 -10.74 7.71 -2.54
C LEU A 146 -9.36 7.08 -2.27
N GLU A 147 -8.33 7.90 -2.16
CA GLU A 147 -6.97 7.43 -1.86
C GLU A 147 -6.87 6.78 -0.48
N SER A 148 -7.69 7.23 0.48
CA SER A 148 -7.79 6.61 1.79
C SER A 148 -8.28 5.15 1.73
N ALA A 149 -9.18 4.82 0.80
CA ALA A 149 -9.65 3.45 0.59
C ALA A 149 -8.52 2.55 0.07
N ARG A 150 -7.70 3.06 -0.85
CA ARG A 150 -6.48 2.38 -1.36
C ARG A 150 -5.50 2.10 -0.23
N HIS A 151 -5.25 3.11 0.62
CA HIS A 151 -4.34 2.97 1.75
C HIS A 151 -4.78 1.88 2.74
N HIS A 152 -6.07 1.74 3.00
CA HIS A 152 -6.62 0.67 3.83
C HIS A 152 -6.36 -0.73 3.26
N ILE A 153 -6.50 -0.91 1.95
CA ILE A 153 -6.22 -2.19 1.26
C ILE A 153 -4.72 -2.51 1.34
N LEU A 154 -3.87 -1.54 1.06
CA LEU A 154 -2.42 -1.64 1.18
C LEU A 154 -2.02 -2.08 2.59
N MET A 155 -2.50 -1.40 3.62
CA MET A 155 -2.16 -1.72 5.00
C MET A 155 -2.66 -3.10 5.43
N ALA A 156 -3.83 -3.53 4.96
CA ALA A 156 -4.35 -4.87 5.24
C ALA A 156 -3.45 -5.95 4.60
N SER A 157 -3.04 -5.75 3.35
CA SER A 157 -2.16 -6.67 2.62
C SER A 157 -0.76 -6.73 3.25
N LEU A 158 -0.19 -5.57 3.56
CA LEU A 158 1.13 -5.49 4.21
C LEU A 158 1.14 -6.10 5.61
N ARG A 159 0.06 -5.95 6.37
CA ARG A 159 -0.06 -6.57 7.69
C ARG A 159 -0.11 -8.10 7.61
N SER A 160 -0.76 -8.66 6.59
CA SER A 160 -0.85 -10.11 6.40
C SER A 160 0.51 -10.76 6.09
N ILE A 161 1.40 -10.03 5.41
CA ILE A 161 2.76 -10.47 5.07
C ILE A 161 3.76 -10.08 6.17
N GLY A 162 3.67 -8.86 6.67
CA GLY A 162 4.61 -8.28 7.61
C GLY A 162 4.56 -8.92 9.00
N LEU A 163 3.39 -9.32 9.48
CA LEU A 163 3.24 -9.90 10.81
C LEU A 163 3.96 -11.25 10.97
N PRO A 164 3.77 -12.24 10.07
CA PRO A 164 4.54 -13.50 10.13
C PRO A 164 6.04 -13.26 9.94
N MET A 165 6.41 -12.31 9.09
CA MET A 165 7.80 -11.95 8.86
C MET A 165 8.47 -11.35 10.11
N LEU A 166 7.76 -10.49 10.85
CA LEU A 166 8.23 -9.92 12.12
C LEU A 166 8.41 -11.00 13.19
N LEU A 167 7.52 -11.99 13.23
CA LEU A 167 7.61 -13.12 14.19
C LEU A 167 8.73 -14.10 13.82
N ALA A 168 9.05 -14.27 12.55
CA ALA A 168 10.11 -15.17 12.09
C ALA A 168 11.50 -14.73 12.58
N LEU A 169 11.78 -13.43 12.68
CA LEU A 169 13.07 -12.90 13.15
C LEU A 169 13.46 -13.38 14.55
N PRO A 170 12.63 -13.19 15.61
CA PRO A 170 12.98 -13.66 16.94
C PRO A 170 13.03 -15.19 17.05
N LEU A 171 12.19 -15.90 16.28
CA LEU A 171 12.23 -17.37 16.24
C LEU A 171 13.54 -17.88 15.63
N LEU A 172 13.99 -17.28 14.53
CA LEU A 172 15.29 -17.59 13.92
C LEU A 172 16.44 -17.25 14.87
N ALA A 173 16.40 -16.10 15.54
CA ALA A 173 17.41 -15.70 16.51
C ALA A 173 17.50 -16.71 17.66
N LEU A 174 16.35 -17.15 18.18
CA LEU A 174 16.27 -18.15 19.24
C LEU A 174 16.80 -19.51 18.77
N GLY A 175 16.44 -19.94 17.56
CA GLY A 175 16.92 -21.19 16.96
C GLY A 175 18.43 -21.21 16.76
N ILE A 176 19.00 -20.15 16.22
CA ILE A 176 20.46 -20.00 16.05
C ILE A 176 21.16 -19.98 17.40
N TRP A 177 20.62 -19.23 18.38
CA TRP A 177 21.18 -19.19 19.73
C TRP A 177 21.20 -20.59 20.38
N TRP A 178 20.11 -21.34 20.24
CA TRP A 178 20.01 -22.69 20.80
C TRP A 178 20.96 -23.67 20.11
N ALA A 179 21.07 -23.63 18.81
CA ALA A 179 21.97 -24.45 17.99
C ALA A 179 23.44 -24.20 18.34
N VAL A 180 23.86 -22.93 18.42
CA VAL A 180 25.23 -22.55 18.82
C VAL A 180 25.55 -22.99 20.24
N ARG A 181 24.60 -22.80 21.18
CA ARG A 181 24.79 -23.22 22.57
C ARG A 181 24.90 -24.74 22.71
N GLY A 182 24.15 -25.52 21.91
CA GLY A 182 24.20 -26.98 21.87
C GLY A 182 25.51 -27.49 21.27
N ALA A 183 26.00 -26.92 20.20
CA ALA A 183 27.22 -27.31 19.52
C ALA A 183 28.50 -27.09 20.38
N VAL A 184 28.48 -26.13 21.28
CA VAL A 184 29.67 -25.76 22.08
C VAL A 184 29.68 -26.41 23.45
N ARG A 185 28.57 -27.03 23.88
CA ARG A 185 28.53 -27.76 25.19
C ARG A 185 29.59 -28.88 25.30
N PRO A 186 29.80 -29.76 24.28
CA PRO A 186 30.78 -30.84 24.41
C PRO A 186 32.24 -30.35 24.46
N LEU A 187 32.56 -29.17 23.91
CA LEU A 187 33.91 -28.60 23.93
C LEU A 187 34.31 -27.99 25.30
N ARG A 188 33.38 -27.85 26.24
CA ARG A 188 33.65 -27.37 27.61
C ARG A 188 33.84 -28.52 28.59
N ALA A 189 33.65 -29.77 28.17
CA ALA A 189 33.79 -30.96 29.00
C ALA A 189 35.13 -31.69 28.79
N LEU A 190 35.99 -31.15 27.92
CA LEU A 190 37.39 -31.52 27.73
C LEU A 190 38.33 -30.50 28.42
#